data_9144b7e124202970de50956d5d8bd94e
#
_entry.id   9144b7e124202970de50956d5d8bd94e
#
_cell.length_a   1.000
_cell.length_b   1.000
_cell.length_c   1.000
_cell.angle_alpha   90.00
_cell.angle_beta   90.00
_cell.angle_gamma   90.00
#
_symmetry.space_group_name_H-M   'P 1'
#
loop_
_entity.id
_entity.type
_entity.pdbx_description
1 polymer ?
#
loop_
_entity_poly.entity_id
_entity_poly.type
_entity_poly.pdbx_seq_one_letter_code
_entity_poly.pdbx_strand_id
1 'polypeptide(L)'
;MVGTVHTGNMPLPPASKLSLTDSDREQLLEISRHRSTPRGKVLRVDIVLGAAQGIANHVLARNLSTSLPTVLLWRRRFDSGGLAAVLEDRPRSGRPKQISAEREEAIVEATLKTTPKDATHWSVRAMAASQKVSPATVQRIWKKHKLQPHRVESFKFSNDPEFARKVRDIVGLYINPPDKAIVLSVDEKSQIQALDRTQPILPLRPGLPARQTHDYERHGTTTLFAALNVLEGTVIAACQPRHRHQEFLRFLNRIDEVVDSGLQIHLVLDNYGTHKHPTVKKWLAARPHYHVHFTPTSSSWLNQIERWFAEITRKRIRRGTFRSVRELTKAIQDYIQRYNRNPQPFQWVASASKIIRKVNKYKETLETGD
;
A
#
# COMPACT_ATOMS: atom_id res chain seq x y z
N MET A 1 -10.42 82.30 -37.67
CA MET A 1 -9.08 81.72 -37.76
C MET A 1 -9.03 80.57 -36.74
N VAL A 2 -9.09 79.35 -37.27
CA VAL A 2 -9.09 78.14 -36.42
C VAL A 2 -7.66 77.62 -36.45
N GLY A 3 -6.99 77.68 -35.34
CA GLY A 3 -5.62 77.17 -35.15
C GLY A 3 -5.61 75.68 -34.98
N THR A 4 -5.04 74.98 -35.95
CA THR A 4 -4.79 73.52 -35.93
C THR A 4 -3.62 73.22 -35.01
N VAL A 5 -3.88 72.63 -33.86
CA VAL A 5 -2.84 72.10 -32.95
C VAL A 5 -2.36 70.78 -33.53
N HIS A 6 -1.17 70.79 -34.11
CA HIS A 6 -0.40 69.56 -34.44
C HIS A 6 0.17 68.98 -33.14
N THR A 7 -0.46 67.93 -32.65
CA THR A 7 0.15 67.05 -31.62
C THR A 7 1.26 66.23 -32.28
N GLY A 8 2.47 66.71 -32.20
CA GLY A 8 3.66 65.98 -32.64
C GLY A 8 3.80 64.67 -31.83
N ASN A 9 3.72 63.59 -32.59
CA ASN A 9 3.97 62.24 -32.09
C ASN A 9 5.48 62.10 -31.75
N MET A 10 5.87 62.42 -30.50
CA MET A 10 7.26 62.20 -30.05
C MET A 10 7.59 60.72 -30.14
N PRO A 11 8.62 60.30 -30.84
CA PRO A 11 9.01 58.90 -30.91
C PRO A 11 9.38 58.41 -29.50
N LEU A 12 8.72 57.37 -29.06
CA LEU A 12 9.06 56.70 -27.79
C LEU A 12 10.56 56.35 -27.79
N PRO A 13 11.29 56.59 -26.68
CA PRO A 13 12.69 56.27 -26.60
C PRO A 13 12.97 54.79 -26.93
N PRO A 14 14.08 54.48 -27.61
CA PRO A 14 14.42 53.11 -27.97
C PRO A 14 14.48 52.25 -26.71
N ALA A 15 13.93 51.06 -26.79
CA ALA A 15 13.94 50.11 -25.65
C ALA A 15 15.40 49.81 -25.26
N SER A 16 15.74 49.93 -23.99
CA SER A 16 17.04 49.60 -23.45
C SER A 16 17.45 48.15 -23.84
N LYS A 17 18.67 47.96 -24.26
CA LYS A 17 19.25 46.65 -24.58
C LYS A 17 19.31 45.80 -23.30
N LEU A 18 18.87 44.53 -23.33
CA LEU A 18 19.04 43.60 -22.21
C LEU A 18 20.50 43.14 -22.16
N SER A 19 21.08 43.09 -20.97
CA SER A 19 22.40 42.50 -20.75
C SER A 19 22.24 41.00 -20.50
N LEU A 20 22.92 40.19 -21.30
CA LEU A 20 23.02 38.74 -21.11
C LEU A 20 24.48 38.41 -20.79
N THR A 21 24.67 37.49 -19.85
CA THR A 21 25.99 36.84 -19.71
C THR A 21 26.19 35.86 -20.87
N ASP A 22 27.44 35.51 -21.16
CA ASP A 22 27.74 34.54 -22.23
C ASP A 22 27.11 33.18 -21.90
N SER A 23 27.11 32.77 -20.64
CA SER A 23 26.43 31.54 -20.15
C SER A 23 24.90 31.58 -20.38
N ASP A 24 24.22 32.68 -20.04
CA ASP A 24 22.80 32.83 -20.28
C ASP A 24 22.46 32.76 -21.79
N ARG A 25 23.31 33.36 -22.60
CA ARG A 25 23.16 33.36 -24.06
C ARG A 25 23.26 31.96 -24.64
N GLU A 26 24.25 31.18 -24.21
CA GLU A 26 24.44 29.79 -24.66
C GLU A 26 23.23 28.93 -24.27
N GLN A 27 22.77 28.99 -23.01
CA GLN A 27 21.62 28.26 -22.55
C GLN A 27 20.33 28.63 -23.30
N LEU A 28 20.09 29.91 -23.54
CA LEU A 28 18.93 30.38 -24.30
C LEU A 28 18.98 29.90 -25.75
N LEU A 29 20.13 29.90 -26.41
CA LEU A 29 20.31 29.41 -27.77
C LEU A 29 20.08 27.87 -27.85
N GLU A 30 20.56 27.13 -26.87
CA GLU A 30 20.30 25.68 -26.79
C GLU A 30 18.82 25.39 -26.68
N ILE A 31 18.11 26.06 -25.75
CA ILE A 31 16.66 25.90 -25.54
C ILE A 31 15.86 26.27 -26.80
N SER A 32 16.23 27.36 -27.51
CA SER A 32 15.56 27.77 -28.73
C SER A 32 15.72 26.76 -29.87
N ARG A 33 16.87 26.08 -29.97
CA ARG A 33 17.19 25.07 -31.00
C ARG A 33 16.62 23.71 -30.74
N HIS A 34 16.31 23.37 -29.48
CA HIS A 34 15.90 22.03 -29.08
C HIS A 34 14.46 21.73 -29.53
N ARG A 35 14.29 20.72 -30.38
CA ARG A 35 13.00 20.38 -31.02
C ARG A 35 11.86 20.04 -30.05
N SER A 36 12.15 19.54 -28.86
CA SER A 36 11.14 19.18 -27.85
C SER A 36 10.74 20.33 -26.94
N THR A 37 11.33 21.53 -27.10
CA THR A 37 11.00 22.69 -26.26
C THR A 37 9.58 23.18 -26.56
N PRO A 38 8.70 23.32 -25.55
CA PRO A 38 7.36 23.86 -25.77
C PRO A 38 7.38 25.23 -26.44
N ARG A 39 6.54 25.44 -27.47
CA ARG A 39 6.48 26.67 -28.28
C ARG A 39 6.42 27.95 -27.42
N GLY A 40 5.69 27.89 -26.28
CA GLY A 40 5.61 29.03 -25.36
C GLY A 40 6.93 29.37 -24.68
N LYS A 41 7.79 28.38 -24.41
CA LYS A 41 9.16 28.65 -23.90
C LYS A 41 10.07 29.19 -24.97
N VAL A 42 10.03 28.64 -26.19
CA VAL A 42 10.78 29.13 -27.33
C VAL A 42 10.48 30.61 -27.57
N LEU A 43 9.19 31.00 -27.63
CA LEU A 43 8.79 32.40 -27.79
C LEU A 43 9.40 33.33 -26.72
N ARG A 44 9.43 32.90 -25.46
CA ARG A 44 10.01 33.70 -24.36
C ARG A 44 11.53 33.90 -24.55
N VAL A 45 12.19 32.80 -24.89
CA VAL A 45 13.64 32.80 -25.17
C VAL A 45 13.97 33.72 -26.35
N ASP A 46 13.23 33.63 -27.45
CA ASP A 46 13.44 34.43 -28.64
C ASP A 46 13.21 35.95 -28.37
N ILE A 47 12.23 36.27 -27.51
CA ILE A 47 12.01 37.66 -27.05
C ILE A 47 13.25 38.17 -26.29
N VAL A 48 13.82 37.38 -25.38
CA VAL A 48 14.98 37.80 -24.58
C VAL A 48 16.24 37.92 -25.45
N LEU A 49 16.50 36.97 -26.35
CA LEU A 49 17.61 36.97 -27.27
C LEU A 49 17.53 38.18 -28.22
N GLY A 50 16.37 38.45 -28.81
CA GLY A 50 16.17 39.60 -29.69
C GLY A 50 16.29 40.95 -28.96
N ALA A 51 15.83 41.00 -27.70
CA ALA A 51 15.96 42.19 -26.87
C ALA A 51 17.42 42.46 -26.48
N ALA A 52 18.23 41.42 -26.28
CA ALA A 52 19.65 41.52 -26.05
C ALA A 52 20.44 41.95 -27.30
N GLN A 53 19.91 41.69 -28.48
CA GLN A 53 20.47 42.22 -29.75
C GLN A 53 20.09 43.70 -29.99
N GLY A 54 19.24 44.29 -29.15
CA GLY A 54 18.79 45.68 -29.29
C GLY A 54 17.63 45.87 -30.25
N ILE A 55 16.93 44.79 -30.67
CA ILE A 55 15.80 44.88 -31.55
C ILE A 55 14.63 45.59 -30.85
N ALA A 56 14.02 46.56 -31.52
CA ALA A 56 12.91 47.32 -30.94
C ALA A 56 11.69 46.45 -30.62
N ASN A 57 10.99 46.74 -29.52
CA ASN A 57 9.90 45.87 -28.99
C ASN A 57 8.77 45.64 -30.01
N HIS A 58 8.39 46.66 -30.81
CA HIS A 58 7.36 46.52 -31.84
C HIS A 58 7.82 45.64 -33.02
N VAL A 59 9.11 45.64 -33.33
CA VAL A 59 9.71 44.76 -34.34
C VAL A 59 9.74 43.32 -33.86
N LEU A 60 10.15 43.11 -32.59
CA LEU A 60 10.11 41.78 -31.95
C LEU A 60 8.66 41.19 -31.93
N ALA A 61 7.69 42.02 -31.56
CA ALA A 61 6.30 41.60 -31.55
C ALA A 61 5.81 41.13 -32.93
N ARG A 62 6.20 41.88 -34.00
CA ARG A 62 5.86 41.53 -35.38
C ARG A 62 6.59 40.26 -35.82
N ASN A 63 7.91 40.19 -35.63
CA ASN A 63 8.73 39.07 -36.11
C ASN A 63 8.37 37.75 -35.43
N LEU A 64 7.99 37.79 -34.15
CA LEU A 64 7.62 36.60 -33.37
C LEU A 64 6.11 36.34 -33.35
N SER A 65 5.34 37.09 -34.16
CA SER A 65 3.87 36.95 -34.22
C SER A 65 3.21 36.99 -32.86
N THR A 66 3.62 37.92 -31.97
CA THR A 66 3.09 38.08 -30.62
C THR A 66 2.66 39.51 -30.33
N SER A 67 2.03 39.75 -29.19
CA SER A 67 1.61 41.10 -28.83
C SER A 67 2.73 41.89 -28.14
N LEU A 68 2.73 43.24 -28.32
CA LEU A 68 3.67 44.13 -27.65
C LEU A 68 3.65 43.97 -26.11
N PRO A 69 2.48 43.85 -25.43
CA PRO A 69 2.45 43.58 -24.00
C PRO A 69 3.16 42.28 -23.61
N THR A 70 3.12 41.25 -24.43
CA THR A 70 3.82 39.96 -24.21
C THR A 70 5.34 40.19 -24.27
N VAL A 71 5.85 40.93 -25.22
CA VAL A 71 7.28 41.28 -25.33
C VAL A 71 7.72 42.04 -24.09
N LEU A 72 6.99 43.09 -23.70
CA LEU A 72 7.29 43.88 -22.50
C LEU A 72 7.25 43.07 -21.21
N LEU A 73 6.31 42.14 -21.11
CA LEU A 73 6.19 41.23 -19.96
C LEU A 73 7.46 40.37 -19.79
N TRP A 74 7.89 39.72 -20.87
CA TRP A 74 9.02 38.78 -20.77
C TRP A 74 10.37 39.51 -20.64
N ARG A 75 10.52 40.66 -21.22
CA ARG A 75 11.68 41.56 -20.97
C ARG A 75 11.76 41.95 -19.50
N ARG A 76 10.67 42.47 -18.92
CA ARG A 76 10.60 42.85 -17.51
C ARG A 76 10.84 41.66 -16.57
N ARG A 77 10.35 40.46 -16.92
CA ARG A 77 10.58 39.23 -16.13
C ARG A 77 12.07 38.84 -16.15
N PHE A 78 12.70 38.91 -17.31
CA PHE A 78 14.12 38.64 -17.42
C PHE A 78 14.97 39.68 -16.61
N ASP A 79 14.65 40.94 -16.74
CA ASP A 79 15.32 42.02 -16.04
C ASP A 79 15.23 41.88 -14.50
N SER A 80 14.08 41.46 -13.99
CA SER A 80 13.83 41.30 -12.55
C SER A 80 14.25 39.97 -11.94
N GLY A 81 14.38 38.88 -12.70
CA GLY A 81 14.62 37.55 -12.17
C GLY A 81 15.44 36.62 -13.06
N GLY A 82 16.11 37.18 -14.07
CA GLY A 82 17.04 36.45 -14.94
C GLY A 82 16.39 35.29 -15.70
N LEU A 83 17.22 34.32 -16.02
CA LEU A 83 16.87 33.17 -16.83
C LEU A 83 15.74 32.32 -16.21
N ALA A 84 15.80 32.07 -14.91
CA ALA A 84 14.78 31.27 -14.20
C ALA A 84 13.39 31.87 -14.33
N ALA A 85 13.23 33.19 -14.24
CA ALA A 85 11.95 33.87 -14.37
C ALA A 85 11.31 33.76 -15.77
N VAL A 86 12.12 33.46 -16.79
CA VAL A 86 11.68 33.25 -18.18
C VAL A 86 11.34 31.81 -18.44
N LEU A 87 12.11 30.87 -17.90
CA LEU A 87 11.99 29.44 -18.13
C LEU A 87 10.92 28.76 -17.26
N GLU A 88 10.66 29.31 -16.09
CA GLU A 88 9.68 28.77 -15.16
C GLU A 88 8.36 29.56 -15.18
N ASP A 89 7.26 28.83 -15.20
CA ASP A 89 5.93 29.42 -15.05
C ASP A 89 5.67 29.75 -13.59
N ARG A 90 5.21 30.96 -13.32
CA ARG A 90 4.76 31.32 -11.96
C ARG A 90 3.58 30.43 -11.57
N PRO A 91 3.52 29.98 -10.30
CA PRO A 91 2.36 29.27 -9.80
C PRO A 91 1.10 30.10 -10.05
N ARG A 92 0.10 29.49 -10.66
CA ARG A 92 -1.19 30.16 -10.84
C ARG A 92 -1.94 30.12 -9.52
N SER A 93 -2.59 31.20 -9.12
CA SER A 93 -3.38 31.29 -7.88
C SER A 93 -4.49 30.25 -7.78
N GLY A 94 -4.88 29.63 -8.90
CA GLY A 94 -5.97 28.67 -8.96
C GLY A 94 -7.33 29.28 -8.57
N ARG A 95 -8.36 28.42 -8.47
CA ARG A 95 -9.66 28.83 -7.96
C ARG A 95 -9.57 29.04 -6.45
N PRO A 96 -10.05 30.17 -5.90
CA PRO A 96 -10.08 30.37 -4.44
C PRO A 96 -10.78 29.22 -3.71
N LYS A 97 -10.27 28.85 -2.55
CA LYS A 97 -10.89 27.83 -1.70
C LYS A 97 -12.28 28.32 -1.27
N GLN A 98 -13.33 27.57 -1.59
CA GLN A 98 -14.71 27.88 -1.20
C GLN A 98 -15.03 27.47 0.26
N ILE A 99 -14.19 26.62 0.85
CA ILE A 99 -14.35 26.12 2.22
C ILE A 99 -13.23 26.71 3.06
N SER A 100 -13.60 27.38 4.15
CA SER A 100 -12.65 27.92 5.11
C SER A 100 -11.96 26.81 5.91
N ALA A 101 -10.85 27.13 6.57
CA ALA A 101 -10.11 26.17 7.38
C ALA A 101 -10.96 25.65 8.57
N GLU A 102 -11.70 26.54 9.22
CA GLU A 102 -12.58 26.21 10.35
C GLU A 102 -13.69 25.25 9.90
N ARG A 103 -14.23 25.45 8.70
CA ARG A 103 -15.27 24.59 8.14
C ARG A 103 -14.72 23.20 7.77
N GLU A 104 -13.49 23.15 7.28
CA GLU A 104 -12.78 21.88 7.01
C GLU A 104 -12.56 21.11 8.31
N GLU A 105 -12.10 21.79 9.37
CA GLU A 105 -11.85 21.22 10.68
C GLU A 105 -13.14 20.70 11.34
N ALA A 106 -14.23 21.43 11.26
CA ALA A 106 -15.54 20.98 11.73
C ALA A 106 -16.02 19.69 11.05
N ILE A 107 -15.77 19.52 9.75
CA ILE A 107 -16.08 18.28 9.02
C ILE A 107 -15.20 17.12 9.50
N VAL A 108 -13.92 17.37 9.74
CA VAL A 108 -12.99 16.37 10.27
C VAL A 108 -13.40 15.95 11.68
N GLU A 109 -13.67 16.90 12.55
CA GLU A 109 -14.11 16.64 13.93
C GLU A 109 -15.43 15.87 13.98
N ALA A 110 -16.43 16.28 13.20
CA ALA A 110 -17.69 15.56 13.09
C ALA A 110 -17.48 14.11 12.61
N THR A 111 -16.54 13.90 11.66
CA THR A 111 -16.23 12.56 11.17
C THR A 111 -15.61 11.67 12.25
N LEU A 112 -14.76 12.22 13.11
CA LEU A 112 -14.02 11.49 14.15
C LEU A 112 -14.83 11.25 15.42
N LYS A 113 -15.63 12.25 15.85
CA LYS A 113 -16.26 12.24 17.17
C LYS A 113 -17.76 11.94 17.16
N THR A 114 -18.40 11.88 15.98
CA THR A 114 -19.85 11.66 15.89
C THR A 114 -20.20 10.55 14.91
N THR A 115 -21.42 10.04 15.03
CA THR A 115 -22.01 9.06 14.10
C THR A 115 -23.36 9.60 13.57
N PRO A 116 -23.80 9.21 12.36
CA PRO A 116 -25.14 9.53 11.89
C PRO A 116 -26.20 8.79 12.73
N LYS A 117 -27.44 9.30 12.77
CA LYS A 117 -28.52 8.75 13.60
C LYS A 117 -28.95 7.33 13.20
N ASP A 118 -28.82 7.03 11.93
CA ASP A 118 -29.36 5.82 11.28
C ASP A 118 -28.26 4.88 10.73
N ALA A 119 -26.97 5.16 11.04
CA ALA A 119 -25.87 4.32 10.59
C ALA A 119 -24.71 4.33 11.60
N THR A 120 -23.86 3.30 11.53
CA THR A 120 -22.71 3.13 12.43
C THR A 120 -21.51 3.99 12.07
N HIS A 121 -21.49 4.55 10.86
CA HIS A 121 -20.38 5.38 10.37
C HIS A 121 -20.86 6.36 9.30
N TRP A 122 -20.10 7.43 9.13
CA TRP A 122 -20.40 8.44 8.12
C TRP A 122 -20.12 7.94 6.70
N SER A 123 -21.11 8.04 5.82
CA SER A 123 -20.89 8.00 4.38
C SER A 123 -20.59 9.41 3.85
N VAL A 124 -19.92 9.49 2.69
CA VAL A 124 -19.65 10.79 2.03
C VAL A 124 -20.94 11.61 1.84
N ARG A 125 -22.03 10.94 1.43
CA ARG A 125 -23.32 11.58 1.18
C ARG A 125 -24.00 12.07 2.48
N ALA A 126 -23.99 11.24 3.52
CA ALA A 126 -24.59 11.61 4.81
C ALA A 126 -23.84 12.78 5.46
N MET A 127 -22.50 12.76 5.44
CA MET A 127 -21.68 13.88 5.93
C MET A 127 -21.91 15.15 5.11
N ALA A 128 -21.99 15.04 3.78
CA ALA A 128 -22.26 16.18 2.91
C ALA A 128 -23.62 16.84 3.21
N ALA A 129 -24.65 16.02 3.41
CA ALA A 129 -25.98 16.50 3.80
C ALA A 129 -25.97 17.16 5.19
N SER A 130 -25.37 16.50 6.19
CA SER A 130 -25.25 17.03 7.56
C SER A 130 -24.51 18.37 7.60
N GLN A 131 -23.42 18.48 6.86
CA GLN A 131 -22.56 19.67 6.84
C GLN A 131 -22.94 20.69 5.76
N LYS A 132 -24.00 20.46 4.99
CA LYS A 132 -24.47 21.33 3.89
C LYS A 132 -23.36 21.72 2.90
N VAL A 133 -22.57 20.72 2.49
CA VAL A 133 -21.51 20.85 1.48
C VAL A 133 -21.69 19.81 0.38
N SER A 134 -20.94 19.93 -0.72
CA SER A 134 -21.00 18.91 -1.77
C SER A 134 -20.30 17.61 -1.35
N PRO A 135 -20.76 16.43 -1.82
CA PRO A 135 -20.07 15.16 -1.59
C PRO A 135 -18.61 15.17 -2.06
N ALA A 136 -18.31 15.85 -3.15
CA ALA A 136 -16.95 16.01 -3.66
C ALA A 136 -16.05 16.80 -2.69
N THR A 137 -16.61 17.74 -1.93
CA THR A 137 -15.89 18.49 -0.90
C THR A 137 -15.52 17.56 0.27
N VAL A 138 -16.49 16.78 0.78
CA VAL A 138 -16.22 15.79 1.84
C VAL A 138 -15.16 14.79 1.41
N GLN A 139 -15.27 14.25 0.21
CA GLN A 139 -14.30 13.29 -0.32
C GLN A 139 -12.88 13.88 -0.40
N ARG A 140 -12.72 15.14 -0.83
CA ARG A 140 -11.42 15.83 -0.86
C ARG A 140 -10.84 16.04 0.54
N ILE A 141 -11.67 16.45 1.50
CA ILE A 141 -11.29 16.64 2.91
C ILE A 141 -10.85 15.30 3.49
N TRP A 142 -11.67 14.24 3.38
CA TRP A 142 -11.32 12.92 3.88
C TRP A 142 -10.05 12.35 3.24
N LYS A 143 -9.85 12.56 1.94
CA LYS A 143 -8.60 12.16 1.26
C LYS A 143 -7.39 12.92 1.81
N LYS A 144 -7.51 14.24 2.01
CA LYS A 144 -6.45 15.10 2.56
C LYS A 144 -6.05 14.66 3.97
N HIS A 145 -7.04 14.38 4.84
CA HIS A 145 -6.83 13.95 6.21
C HIS A 145 -6.74 12.42 6.39
N LYS A 146 -6.70 11.65 5.28
CA LYS A 146 -6.61 10.18 5.26
C LYS A 146 -7.73 9.47 6.06
N LEU A 147 -8.91 10.08 6.15
CA LEU A 147 -10.07 9.52 6.84
C LEU A 147 -10.79 8.50 5.97
N GLN A 148 -11.12 7.35 6.54
CA GLN A 148 -11.81 6.25 5.88
C GLN A 148 -12.88 5.63 6.81
N PRO A 149 -13.99 6.34 7.12
CA PRO A 149 -14.97 5.90 8.12
C PRO A 149 -15.62 4.54 7.81
N HIS A 150 -15.66 4.15 6.52
CA HIS A 150 -16.20 2.87 6.05
C HIS A 150 -15.26 1.67 6.27
N ARG A 151 -14.02 1.90 6.69
CA ARG A 151 -13.04 0.83 6.95
C ARG A 151 -12.93 0.59 8.44
N VAL A 152 -13.18 -0.65 8.83
CA VAL A 152 -12.95 -1.14 10.18
C VAL A 152 -11.91 -2.24 10.11
N GLU A 153 -10.86 -2.10 10.87
CA GLU A 153 -9.85 -3.14 11.04
C GLU A 153 -10.01 -3.72 12.45
N SER A 154 -10.25 -5.03 12.50
CA SER A 154 -10.31 -5.73 13.79
C SER A 154 -8.92 -5.89 14.35
N PHE A 155 -8.73 -5.56 15.60
CA PHE A 155 -7.52 -5.88 16.34
C PHE A 155 -7.86 -6.44 17.72
N LYS A 156 -6.96 -7.23 18.26
CA LYS A 156 -7.03 -7.71 19.63
C LYS A 156 -5.64 -7.61 20.25
N PHE A 157 -5.54 -6.95 21.39
CA PHE A 157 -4.29 -6.92 22.13
C PHE A 157 -4.06 -8.21 22.88
N SER A 158 -2.83 -8.62 22.92
CA SER A 158 -2.43 -9.74 23.75
C SER A 158 -2.45 -9.36 25.23
N ASN A 159 -3.10 -10.19 26.04
CA ASN A 159 -3.04 -10.12 27.51
C ASN A 159 -1.96 -11.07 28.07
N ASP A 160 -1.09 -11.60 27.23
CA ASP A 160 -0.02 -12.50 27.63
C ASP A 160 1.03 -11.73 28.45
N PRO A 161 1.29 -12.09 29.72
CA PRO A 161 2.29 -11.40 30.55
C PRO A 161 3.70 -11.54 29.97
N GLU A 162 3.96 -12.62 29.21
CA GLU A 162 5.25 -12.85 28.56
C GLU A 162 5.31 -12.31 27.13
N PHE A 163 4.36 -11.44 26.71
CA PHE A 163 4.26 -10.94 25.35
C PHE A 163 5.59 -10.46 24.78
N ALA A 164 6.28 -9.58 25.50
CA ALA A 164 7.54 -9.01 25.03
C ALA A 164 8.65 -10.05 24.88
N ARG A 165 8.73 -11.03 25.79
CA ARG A 165 9.71 -12.14 25.74
C ARG A 165 9.45 -13.02 24.52
N LYS A 166 8.22 -13.47 24.33
CA LYS A 166 7.82 -14.33 23.21
C LYS A 166 7.97 -13.65 21.85
N VAL A 167 7.67 -12.35 21.77
CA VAL A 167 7.90 -11.57 20.54
C VAL A 167 9.40 -11.49 20.22
N ARG A 168 10.27 -11.25 21.21
CA ARG A 168 11.73 -11.22 20.97
C ARG A 168 12.26 -12.57 20.51
N ASP A 169 11.82 -13.64 21.16
CA ASP A 169 12.19 -15.01 20.85
C ASP A 169 11.84 -15.37 19.40
N ILE A 170 10.58 -15.25 19.01
CA ILE A 170 10.12 -15.61 17.66
C ILE A 170 10.69 -14.70 16.57
N VAL A 171 10.73 -13.39 16.82
CA VAL A 171 11.31 -12.46 15.84
C VAL A 171 12.83 -12.68 15.71
N GLY A 172 13.50 -13.06 16.80
CA GLY A 172 14.89 -13.47 16.78
C GLY A 172 15.13 -14.64 15.83
N LEU A 173 14.34 -15.69 15.96
CA LEU A 173 14.38 -16.87 15.05
C LEU A 173 14.14 -16.53 13.58
N TYR A 174 13.27 -15.55 13.29
CA TYR A 174 12.97 -15.15 11.92
C TYR A 174 14.05 -14.29 11.28
N ILE A 175 14.73 -13.46 12.06
CA ILE A 175 15.76 -12.55 11.54
C ILE A 175 17.13 -13.23 11.56
N ASN A 176 17.40 -14.05 12.58
CA ASN A 176 18.69 -14.66 12.79
C ASN A 176 18.52 -16.11 13.29
N PRO A 177 18.13 -17.05 12.42
CA PRO A 177 17.93 -18.44 12.78
C PRO A 177 19.27 -19.06 13.26
N PRO A 178 19.24 -20.01 14.23
CA PRO A 178 20.44 -20.69 14.69
C PRO A 178 21.12 -21.50 13.62
N ASP A 179 22.44 -21.66 13.70
CA ASP A 179 23.19 -22.55 12.82
C ASP A 179 22.74 -24.01 13.00
N LYS A 180 22.77 -24.79 11.90
CA LYS A 180 22.33 -26.20 11.88
C LYS A 180 20.93 -26.41 12.45
N ALA A 181 20.02 -25.47 12.18
CA ALA A 181 18.63 -25.53 12.61
C ALA A 181 17.68 -25.22 11.46
N ILE A 182 16.49 -25.76 11.56
CA ILE A 182 15.34 -25.39 10.71
C ILE A 182 14.29 -24.70 11.59
N VAL A 183 13.77 -23.56 11.15
CA VAL A 183 12.68 -22.84 11.81
C VAL A 183 11.40 -23.06 11.01
N LEU A 184 10.44 -23.73 11.62
CA LEU A 184 9.16 -24.07 11.03
C LEU A 184 8.04 -23.27 11.73
N SER A 185 7.35 -22.44 10.97
CA SER A 185 6.07 -21.86 11.39
C SER A 185 4.97 -22.88 11.12
N VAL A 186 4.30 -23.36 12.17
CA VAL A 186 3.36 -24.48 12.10
C VAL A 186 1.98 -24.06 12.59
N ASP A 187 0.95 -24.48 11.88
CA ASP A 187 -0.45 -24.23 12.24
C ASP A 187 -1.40 -25.15 11.44
N GLU A 188 -2.69 -25.09 11.74
CA GLU A 188 -3.72 -25.79 11.00
C GLU A 188 -4.81 -24.87 10.47
N LYS A 189 -5.10 -25.01 9.19
CA LYS A 189 -6.29 -24.44 8.58
C LYS A 189 -7.44 -25.45 8.67
N SER A 190 -8.26 -25.29 9.68
CA SER A 190 -9.38 -26.19 9.96
C SER A 190 -10.57 -25.93 9.03
N GLN A 191 -11.45 -26.94 8.89
CA GLN A 191 -12.76 -26.86 8.24
C GLN A 191 -12.75 -26.27 6.81
N ILE A 192 -11.76 -26.61 6.01
CA ILE A 192 -11.78 -26.26 4.59
C ILE A 192 -12.88 -27.06 3.92
N GLN A 193 -13.87 -26.36 3.35
CA GLN A 193 -15.06 -26.98 2.78
C GLN A 193 -14.85 -27.37 1.31
N ALA A 194 -15.26 -28.58 0.94
CA ALA A 194 -15.45 -28.97 -0.44
C ALA A 194 -16.81 -28.42 -0.90
N LEU A 195 -16.75 -27.32 -1.66
CA LEU A 195 -17.94 -26.62 -2.17
C LEU A 195 -18.09 -26.91 -3.67
N ASP A 196 -19.23 -27.44 -4.07
CA ASP A 196 -19.66 -27.52 -5.47
C ASP A 196 -20.68 -26.42 -5.75
N ARG A 197 -20.53 -25.71 -6.88
CA ARG A 197 -21.49 -24.69 -7.29
C ARG A 197 -22.65 -25.35 -8.01
N THR A 198 -23.88 -24.92 -7.71
CA THR A 198 -25.08 -25.45 -8.33
C THR A 198 -25.16 -25.17 -9.84
N GLN A 199 -24.42 -24.17 -10.32
CA GLN A 199 -24.34 -23.81 -11.73
C GLN A 199 -22.89 -23.48 -12.14
N PRO A 200 -22.52 -23.68 -13.42
CA PRO A 200 -21.22 -23.32 -13.94
C PRO A 200 -20.93 -21.83 -13.75
N ILE A 201 -19.67 -21.52 -13.53
CA ILE A 201 -19.19 -20.13 -13.46
C ILE A 201 -19.27 -19.49 -14.85
N LEU A 202 -19.96 -18.37 -14.98
CA LEU A 202 -19.94 -17.56 -16.20
C LEU A 202 -18.54 -16.95 -16.37
N PRO A 203 -17.89 -17.19 -17.53
CA PRO A 203 -16.52 -16.73 -17.73
C PRO A 203 -16.40 -15.22 -17.80
N LEU A 204 -15.21 -14.73 -17.49
CA LEU A 204 -14.82 -13.34 -17.69
C LEU A 204 -14.94 -12.95 -19.16
N ARG A 205 -15.51 -11.77 -19.43
CA ARG A 205 -15.59 -11.15 -20.78
C ARG A 205 -15.12 -9.70 -20.69
N PRO A 206 -14.67 -9.08 -21.80
CA PRO A 206 -14.36 -7.65 -21.80
C PRO A 206 -15.51 -6.80 -21.25
N GLY A 207 -15.23 -5.97 -20.25
CA GLY A 207 -16.22 -5.14 -19.57
C GLY A 207 -17.13 -5.87 -18.54
N LEU A 208 -17.06 -7.20 -18.42
CA LEU A 208 -17.89 -7.98 -17.49
C LEU A 208 -17.03 -8.91 -16.65
N PRO A 209 -17.08 -8.82 -15.29
CA PRO A 209 -16.38 -9.75 -14.43
C PRO A 209 -16.96 -11.16 -14.54
N ALA A 210 -16.15 -12.17 -14.19
CA ALA A 210 -16.66 -13.53 -14.02
C ALA A 210 -17.75 -13.55 -12.94
N ARG A 211 -18.85 -14.27 -13.18
CA ARG A 211 -20.00 -14.37 -12.26
C ARG A 211 -20.16 -15.80 -11.81
N GLN A 212 -20.44 -15.99 -10.53
CA GLN A 212 -20.73 -17.30 -9.94
C GLN A 212 -22.02 -17.20 -9.13
N THR A 213 -22.73 -18.32 -9.01
CA THR A 213 -23.91 -18.43 -8.14
C THR A 213 -23.49 -18.27 -6.68
N HIS A 214 -24.39 -17.78 -5.85
CA HIS A 214 -24.22 -17.76 -4.39
C HIS A 214 -24.52 -19.13 -3.76
N ASP A 215 -25.27 -19.98 -4.47
CA ASP A 215 -25.64 -21.32 -4.02
C ASP A 215 -24.52 -22.33 -4.22
N TYR A 216 -24.40 -23.24 -3.27
CA TYR A 216 -23.40 -24.31 -3.30
C TYR A 216 -23.87 -25.51 -2.49
N GLU A 217 -23.41 -26.69 -2.91
CA GLU A 217 -23.54 -27.95 -2.15
C GLU A 217 -22.24 -28.19 -1.36
N ARG A 218 -22.39 -28.74 -0.17
CA ARG A 218 -21.27 -29.08 0.73
C ARG A 218 -21.02 -30.57 0.69
N HIS A 219 -19.82 -30.96 0.28
CA HIS A 219 -19.39 -32.37 0.19
C HIS A 219 -18.44 -32.78 1.33
N GLY A 220 -18.48 -32.05 2.45
CA GLY A 220 -17.64 -32.29 3.61
C GLY A 220 -16.48 -31.35 3.77
N THR A 221 -15.63 -31.62 4.76
CA THR A 221 -14.50 -30.74 5.15
C THR A 221 -13.21 -31.51 5.30
N THR A 222 -12.09 -30.82 5.18
CA THR A 222 -10.77 -31.29 5.56
C THR A 222 -10.02 -30.23 6.37
N THR A 223 -9.04 -30.65 7.16
CA THR A 223 -8.11 -29.76 7.86
C THR A 223 -6.75 -29.90 7.21
N LEU A 224 -6.10 -28.78 6.91
CA LEU A 224 -4.76 -28.72 6.37
C LEU A 224 -3.78 -28.32 7.48
N PHE A 225 -2.97 -29.28 7.95
CA PHE A 225 -1.78 -29.01 8.76
C PHE A 225 -0.64 -28.59 7.83
N ALA A 226 0.09 -27.54 8.19
CA ALA A 226 1.22 -27.08 7.41
C ALA A 226 2.33 -26.51 8.29
N ALA A 227 3.57 -26.73 7.87
CA ALA A 227 4.80 -26.22 8.43
C ALA A 227 5.57 -25.46 7.34
N LEU A 228 5.73 -24.18 7.49
CA LEU A 228 6.49 -23.32 6.59
C LEU A 228 7.93 -23.22 7.08
N ASN A 229 8.88 -23.66 6.27
CA ASN A 229 10.29 -23.35 6.49
C ASN A 229 10.50 -21.84 6.26
N VAL A 230 10.84 -21.12 7.32
CA VAL A 230 10.92 -19.66 7.28
C VAL A 230 12.04 -19.16 6.38
N LEU A 231 13.15 -19.91 6.31
CA LEU A 231 14.33 -19.53 5.53
C LEU A 231 14.15 -19.80 4.05
N GLU A 232 13.68 -20.99 3.69
CA GLU A 232 13.57 -21.42 2.30
C GLU A 232 12.21 -21.11 1.67
N GLY A 233 11.19 -20.96 2.49
CA GLY A 233 9.81 -20.79 2.04
C GLY A 233 9.10 -22.09 1.64
N THR A 234 9.77 -23.26 1.76
CA THR A 234 9.16 -24.57 1.49
C THR A 234 8.10 -24.92 2.52
N VAL A 235 7.14 -25.75 2.13
CA VAL A 235 6.01 -26.13 3.00
C VAL A 235 5.88 -27.64 3.09
N ILE A 236 5.95 -28.17 4.31
CA ILE A 236 5.55 -29.54 4.64
C ILE A 236 4.06 -29.48 5.03
N ALA A 237 3.23 -30.36 4.45
CA ALA A 237 1.80 -30.29 4.76
C ALA A 237 1.11 -31.65 4.66
N ALA A 238 0.00 -31.77 5.38
CA ALA A 238 -0.89 -32.94 5.36
C ALA A 238 -2.36 -32.53 5.53
N CYS A 239 -3.24 -33.05 4.68
CA CYS A 239 -4.66 -32.97 4.87
C CYS A 239 -5.12 -34.09 5.81
N GLN A 240 -5.90 -33.74 6.83
CA GLN A 240 -6.42 -34.64 7.86
C GLN A 240 -7.94 -34.40 8.03
N PRO A 241 -8.72 -35.42 8.44
CA PRO A 241 -10.18 -35.24 8.62
C PRO A 241 -10.55 -34.37 9.83
N ARG A 242 -9.65 -34.27 10.80
CA ARG A 242 -9.86 -33.50 12.05
C ARG A 242 -8.59 -32.77 12.46
N HIS A 243 -8.68 -31.90 13.50
CA HIS A 243 -7.58 -31.09 14.04
C HIS A 243 -7.34 -31.36 15.54
N ARG A 244 -7.39 -32.65 15.94
CA ARG A 244 -7.13 -33.07 17.31
C ARG A 244 -5.64 -33.37 17.51
N HIS A 245 -5.25 -33.62 18.76
CA HIS A 245 -3.86 -33.97 19.09
C HIS A 245 -3.34 -35.22 18.35
N GLN A 246 -4.22 -36.19 18.02
CA GLN A 246 -3.82 -37.38 17.24
C GLN A 246 -3.40 -37.03 15.81
N GLU A 247 -4.16 -36.16 15.16
CA GLU A 247 -3.85 -35.65 13.82
C GLU A 247 -2.58 -34.79 13.85
N PHE A 248 -2.42 -33.97 14.87
CA PHE A 248 -1.21 -33.16 15.06
C PHE A 248 0.02 -34.02 15.28
N LEU A 249 -0.05 -35.09 16.09
CA LEU A 249 1.04 -36.06 16.26
C LEU A 249 1.43 -36.73 14.95
N ARG A 250 0.46 -37.12 14.13
CA ARG A 250 0.76 -37.67 12.79
C ARG A 250 1.49 -36.66 11.91
N PHE A 251 1.13 -35.39 12.07
CA PHE A 251 1.80 -34.32 11.34
C PHE A 251 3.23 -34.07 11.86
N LEU A 252 3.46 -34.11 13.16
CA LEU A 252 4.80 -34.04 13.75
C LEU A 252 5.70 -35.20 13.27
N ASN A 253 5.18 -36.43 13.23
CA ASN A 253 5.92 -37.56 12.66
C ASN A 253 6.25 -37.33 11.18
N ARG A 254 5.36 -36.73 10.40
CA ARG A 254 5.65 -36.38 9.01
C ARG A 254 6.75 -35.31 8.90
N ILE A 255 6.83 -34.36 9.81
CA ILE A 255 7.96 -33.41 9.87
C ILE A 255 9.27 -34.15 10.18
N ASP A 256 9.25 -35.07 11.14
CA ASP A 256 10.38 -35.88 11.57
C ASP A 256 10.93 -36.78 10.42
N GLU A 257 10.02 -37.27 9.54
CA GLU A 257 10.39 -38.07 8.36
C GLU A 257 11.03 -37.23 7.23
N VAL A 258 10.69 -35.94 7.12
CA VAL A 258 11.07 -35.08 6.00
C VAL A 258 12.31 -34.24 6.30
N VAL A 259 12.47 -33.84 7.57
CA VAL A 259 13.57 -32.97 8.01
C VAL A 259 14.81 -33.83 8.30
N ASP A 260 15.98 -33.35 7.90
CA ASP A 260 17.26 -34.02 8.17
C ASP A 260 17.47 -34.18 9.69
N SER A 261 17.78 -35.42 10.10
CA SER A 261 17.97 -35.80 11.50
C SER A 261 19.17 -35.09 12.19
N GLY A 262 20.06 -34.47 11.40
CA GLY A 262 21.19 -33.69 11.90
C GLY A 262 20.84 -32.26 12.31
N LEU A 263 19.62 -31.80 12.07
CA LEU A 263 19.17 -30.43 12.33
C LEU A 263 18.43 -30.30 13.65
N GLN A 264 18.61 -29.17 14.34
CA GLN A 264 17.72 -28.73 15.40
C GLN A 264 16.43 -28.19 14.78
N ILE A 265 15.27 -28.54 15.31
CA ILE A 265 13.96 -28.16 14.78
C ILE A 265 13.29 -27.19 15.73
N HIS A 266 13.16 -25.94 15.29
CA HIS A 266 12.44 -24.90 16.03
C HIS A 266 11.03 -24.79 15.48
N LEU A 267 10.02 -25.11 16.30
CA LEU A 267 8.59 -25.02 15.92
C LEU A 267 7.99 -23.75 16.53
N VAL A 268 7.54 -22.84 15.67
CA VAL A 268 6.71 -21.70 16.07
C VAL A 268 5.25 -22.11 15.97
N LEU A 269 4.57 -22.18 17.11
CA LEU A 269 3.20 -22.66 17.28
C LEU A 269 2.33 -21.59 17.94
N ASP A 270 1.04 -21.65 17.71
CA ASP A 270 0.07 -20.90 18.51
C ASP A 270 -0.22 -21.57 19.86
N ASN A 271 -0.99 -20.88 20.71
CA ASN A 271 -1.35 -21.39 22.04
C ASN A 271 -2.53 -22.38 22.05
N TYR A 272 -2.89 -22.99 20.91
CA TYR A 272 -4.00 -23.90 20.85
C TYR A 272 -3.81 -25.12 21.76
N GLY A 273 -4.90 -25.58 22.41
CA GLY A 273 -4.86 -26.65 23.42
C GLY A 273 -4.32 -27.99 22.91
N THR A 274 -4.52 -28.27 21.64
CA THR A 274 -4.01 -29.47 20.96
C THR A 274 -2.50 -29.57 21.02
N HIS A 275 -1.78 -28.46 20.87
CA HIS A 275 -0.32 -28.40 20.90
C HIS A 275 0.27 -28.65 22.30
N LYS A 276 -0.54 -28.45 23.34
CA LYS A 276 -0.15 -28.63 24.75
C LYS A 276 -0.65 -29.93 25.36
N HIS A 277 -1.29 -30.80 24.57
CA HIS A 277 -1.80 -32.07 25.04
C HIS A 277 -0.69 -32.96 25.65
N PRO A 278 -0.94 -33.71 26.75
CA PRO A 278 0.07 -34.53 27.40
C PRO A 278 0.82 -35.48 26.47
N THR A 279 0.12 -36.10 25.51
CA THR A 279 0.72 -37.01 24.52
C THR A 279 1.67 -36.28 23.58
N VAL A 280 1.36 -35.03 23.19
CA VAL A 280 2.25 -34.19 22.37
C VAL A 280 3.48 -33.80 23.16
N LYS A 281 3.32 -33.41 24.43
CA LYS A 281 4.45 -33.12 25.33
C LYS A 281 5.36 -34.33 25.52
N LYS A 282 4.79 -35.54 25.70
CA LYS A 282 5.55 -36.80 25.80
C LYS A 282 6.35 -37.07 24.52
N TRP A 283 5.74 -36.86 23.35
CA TRP A 283 6.39 -37.04 22.06
C TRP A 283 7.57 -36.09 21.89
N LEU A 284 7.39 -34.81 22.25
CA LEU A 284 8.45 -33.78 22.20
C LEU A 284 9.58 -34.07 23.21
N ALA A 285 9.24 -34.50 24.42
CA ALA A 285 10.24 -34.85 25.44
C ALA A 285 11.15 -36.00 25.04
N ALA A 286 10.68 -36.91 24.19
CA ALA A 286 11.49 -37.99 23.62
C ALA A 286 12.39 -37.55 22.44
N ARG A 287 12.33 -36.27 22.04
CA ARG A 287 13.03 -35.70 20.89
C ARG A 287 13.73 -34.39 21.26
N PRO A 288 14.89 -34.42 21.92
CA PRO A 288 15.54 -33.23 22.47
C PRO A 288 15.98 -32.20 21.39
N HIS A 289 16.03 -32.58 20.12
CA HIS A 289 16.30 -31.70 19.01
C HIS A 289 15.08 -30.85 18.57
N TYR A 290 13.91 -31.04 19.19
CA TYR A 290 12.72 -30.21 18.98
C TYR A 290 12.62 -29.11 20.03
N HIS A 291 12.53 -27.86 19.59
CA HIS A 291 12.35 -26.66 20.42
C HIS A 291 11.05 -25.97 20.07
N VAL A 292 10.17 -25.81 21.04
CA VAL A 292 8.84 -25.21 20.79
C VAL A 292 8.78 -23.79 21.29
N HIS A 293 8.33 -22.88 20.40
CA HIS A 293 8.16 -21.46 20.64
C HIS A 293 6.70 -21.08 20.46
N PHE A 294 6.00 -20.80 21.55
CA PHE A 294 4.59 -20.41 21.50
C PHE A 294 4.44 -18.92 21.24
N THR A 295 3.58 -18.57 20.26
CA THR A 295 3.20 -17.18 20.06
C THR A 295 2.46 -16.62 21.28
N PRO A 296 2.51 -15.31 21.54
CA PRO A 296 1.68 -14.71 22.57
C PRO A 296 0.20 -14.93 22.26
N THR A 297 -0.63 -15.05 23.29
CA THR A 297 -2.09 -15.17 23.13
C THR A 297 -2.63 -14.02 22.27
N SER A 298 -3.53 -14.32 21.34
CA SER A 298 -4.10 -13.37 20.38
C SER A 298 -3.07 -12.72 19.44
N SER A 299 -1.99 -13.41 19.12
CA SER A 299 -0.91 -12.92 18.26
C SER A 299 -0.57 -13.90 17.13
N SER A 300 -1.57 -14.53 16.51
CA SER A 300 -1.39 -15.44 15.36
C SER A 300 -0.68 -14.78 14.18
N TRP A 301 -0.77 -13.44 14.05
CA TRP A 301 -0.03 -12.67 13.04
C TRP A 301 1.49 -12.80 13.13
N LEU A 302 2.05 -13.27 14.26
CA LEU A 302 3.45 -13.64 14.39
C LEU A 302 3.77 -14.99 13.72
N ASN A 303 2.78 -15.85 13.53
CA ASN A 303 2.98 -17.14 12.87
C ASN A 303 2.95 -16.96 11.35
N GLN A 304 4.09 -17.09 10.67
CA GLN A 304 4.21 -16.79 9.24
C GLN A 304 3.38 -17.72 8.34
N ILE A 305 3.04 -18.92 8.79
CA ILE A 305 2.21 -19.87 8.04
C ILE A 305 0.82 -19.31 7.74
N GLU A 306 0.29 -18.42 8.59
CA GLU A 306 -1.01 -17.76 8.38
C GLU A 306 -1.03 -16.95 7.07
N ARG A 307 0.08 -16.32 6.72
CA ARG A 307 0.24 -15.61 5.45
C ARG A 307 0.16 -16.59 4.27
N TRP A 308 0.79 -17.74 4.40
CA TRP A 308 0.73 -18.79 3.38
C TRP A 308 -0.68 -19.39 3.27
N PHE A 309 -1.38 -19.59 4.40
CA PHE A 309 -2.79 -20.00 4.38
C PHE A 309 -3.71 -18.99 3.67
N ALA A 310 -3.46 -17.71 3.83
CA ALA A 310 -4.17 -16.67 3.09
C ALA A 310 -3.87 -16.77 1.58
N GLU A 311 -2.64 -17.09 1.20
CA GLU A 311 -2.22 -17.23 -0.18
C GLU A 311 -2.89 -18.42 -0.87
N ILE A 312 -2.80 -19.65 -0.32
CA ILE A 312 -3.47 -20.83 -0.89
C ILE A 312 -4.99 -20.66 -0.94
N THR A 313 -5.57 -20.03 0.08
CA THR A 313 -7.01 -19.71 0.10
C THR A 313 -7.39 -18.85 -1.08
N ARG A 314 -6.66 -17.76 -1.31
CA ARG A 314 -6.92 -16.83 -2.42
C ARG A 314 -6.68 -17.46 -3.78
N LYS A 315 -5.57 -18.19 -3.94
CA LYS A 315 -5.11 -18.72 -5.23
C LYS A 315 -5.83 -20.00 -5.66
N ARG A 316 -6.20 -20.87 -4.71
CA ARG A 316 -6.72 -22.20 -5.07
C ARG A 316 -8.07 -22.56 -4.46
N ILE A 317 -8.33 -22.20 -3.19
CA ILE A 317 -9.51 -22.72 -2.47
C ILE A 317 -10.73 -21.83 -2.73
N ARG A 318 -10.63 -20.51 -2.54
CA ARG A 318 -11.78 -19.61 -2.48
C ARG A 318 -12.67 -19.60 -3.74
N ARG A 319 -12.08 -19.78 -4.92
CA ARG A 319 -12.78 -19.82 -6.21
C ARG A 319 -12.85 -21.23 -6.81
N GLY A 320 -12.34 -22.22 -6.08
CA GLY A 320 -12.38 -23.63 -6.50
C GLY A 320 -13.79 -24.21 -6.35
N THR A 321 -14.12 -25.15 -7.22
CA THR A 321 -15.30 -25.98 -7.16
C THR A 321 -14.85 -27.42 -6.93
N PHE A 322 -15.38 -28.09 -5.91
CA PHE A 322 -14.93 -29.40 -5.46
C PHE A 322 -16.12 -30.28 -5.13
N ARG A 323 -16.30 -31.36 -5.87
CA ARG A 323 -17.41 -32.33 -5.74
C ARG A 323 -17.18 -33.37 -4.65
N SER A 324 -16.01 -33.37 -4.02
CA SER A 324 -15.67 -34.26 -2.91
C SER A 324 -14.50 -33.72 -2.11
N VAL A 325 -14.38 -34.20 -0.85
CA VAL A 325 -13.19 -33.94 -0.01
C VAL A 325 -11.90 -34.47 -0.68
N ARG A 326 -12.00 -35.58 -1.41
CA ARG A 326 -10.87 -36.17 -2.15
C ARG A 326 -10.35 -35.21 -3.24
N GLU A 327 -11.26 -34.61 -4.00
CA GLU A 327 -10.92 -33.63 -5.04
C GLU A 327 -10.29 -32.37 -4.43
N LEU A 328 -10.86 -31.85 -3.35
CA LEU A 328 -10.30 -30.71 -2.61
C LEU A 328 -8.88 -31.04 -2.09
N THR A 329 -8.71 -32.19 -1.46
CA THR A 329 -7.40 -32.62 -0.93
C THR A 329 -6.35 -32.75 -2.03
N LYS A 330 -6.72 -33.37 -3.17
CA LYS A 330 -5.83 -33.45 -4.34
C LYS A 330 -5.45 -32.04 -4.84
N ALA A 331 -6.40 -31.15 -4.96
CA ALA A 331 -6.15 -29.77 -5.42
C ALA A 331 -5.19 -29.01 -4.50
N ILE A 332 -5.31 -29.22 -3.17
CA ILE A 332 -4.38 -28.65 -2.17
C ILE A 332 -2.99 -29.24 -2.35
N GLN A 333 -2.88 -30.58 -2.46
CA GLN A 333 -1.60 -31.27 -2.63
C GLN A 333 -0.88 -30.84 -3.92
N ASP A 334 -1.62 -30.78 -5.04
CA ASP A 334 -1.09 -30.34 -6.33
C ASP A 334 -0.59 -28.88 -6.28
N TYR A 335 -1.27 -28.01 -5.49
CA TYR A 335 -0.83 -26.65 -5.26
C TYR A 335 0.49 -26.62 -4.47
N ILE A 336 0.59 -27.40 -3.38
CA ILE A 336 1.78 -27.45 -2.54
C ILE A 336 2.99 -27.97 -3.31
N GLN A 337 2.81 -29.03 -4.10
CA GLN A 337 3.90 -29.54 -4.96
C GLN A 337 4.43 -28.49 -5.93
N ARG A 338 3.53 -27.75 -6.59
CA ARG A 338 3.92 -26.66 -7.50
C ARG A 338 4.59 -25.51 -6.76
N TYR A 339 4.05 -25.13 -5.61
CA TYR A 339 4.60 -24.08 -4.76
C TYR A 339 6.04 -24.40 -4.34
N ASN A 340 6.29 -25.62 -3.87
CA ASN A 340 7.60 -26.07 -3.41
C ASN A 340 8.67 -26.25 -4.53
N ARG A 341 8.27 -26.21 -5.81
CA ARG A 341 9.25 -26.19 -6.93
C ARG A 341 9.97 -24.85 -7.07
N ASN A 342 9.33 -23.77 -6.67
CA ASN A 342 9.87 -22.41 -6.65
C ASN A 342 9.33 -21.65 -5.44
N PRO A 343 9.73 -22.05 -4.22
CA PRO A 343 9.21 -21.46 -2.99
C PRO A 343 9.71 -20.03 -2.86
N GLN A 344 8.89 -19.18 -2.23
CA GLN A 344 9.23 -17.78 -1.96
C GLN A 344 9.15 -17.54 -0.46
N PRO A 345 10.28 -17.37 0.24
CA PRO A 345 10.28 -17.10 1.66
C PRO A 345 9.63 -15.75 1.97
N PHE A 346 8.90 -15.69 3.05
CA PHE A 346 8.36 -14.43 3.55
C PHE A 346 9.39 -13.70 4.40
N GLN A 347 9.94 -12.62 3.88
CA GLN A 347 10.90 -11.83 4.64
C GLN A 347 10.21 -11.11 5.81
N TRP A 348 10.74 -11.33 7.01
CA TRP A 348 10.34 -10.60 8.21
C TRP A 348 11.20 -9.34 8.37
N VAL A 349 10.57 -8.15 8.37
CA VAL A 349 11.29 -6.87 8.38
C VAL A 349 11.10 -6.06 9.67
N ALA A 350 10.15 -6.46 10.53
CA ALA A 350 9.83 -5.69 11.73
C ALA A 350 10.67 -6.17 12.92
N SER A 351 11.43 -5.28 13.55
CA SER A 351 12.13 -5.63 14.79
C SER A 351 11.17 -5.84 15.97
N ALA A 352 11.53 -6.72 16.89
CA ALA A 352 10.74 -6.97 18.11
C ALA A 352 10.48 -5.68 18.92
N SER A 353 11.49 -4.81 19.04
CA SER A 353 11.38 -3.54 19.74
C SER A 353 10.35 -2.60 19.10
N LYS A 354 10.29 -2.55 17.76
CA LYS A 354 9.29 -1.76 17.04
C LYS A 354 7.87 -2.27 17.27
N ILE A 355 7.69 -3.60 17.29
CA ILE A 355 6.41 -4.25 17.55
C ILE A 355 5.94 -3.94 18.97
N ILE A 356 6.79 -4.20 19.97
CA ILE A 356 6.48 -4.01 21.40
C ILE A 356 6.12 -2.54 21.66
N ARG A 357 6.92 -1.60 21.15
CA ARG A 357 6.65 -0.15 21.28
C ARG A 357 5.31 0.23 20.70
N LYS A 358 4.98 -0.29 19.51
CA LYS A 358 3.69 -0.02 18.86
C LYS A 358 2.53 -0.53 19.70
N VAL A 359 2.60 -1.75 20.23
CA VAL A 359 1.55 -2.34 21.06
C VAL A 359 1.38 -1.58 22.36
N ASN A 360 2.46 -1.20 23.04
CA ASN A 360 2.40 -0.43 24.29
C ASN A 360 1.75 0.94 24.05
N LYS A 361 2.18 1.66 23.00
CA LYS A 361 1.56 2.95 22.64
C LYS A 361 0.05 2.85 22.45
N TYR A 362 -0.44 1.81 21.75
CA TYR A 362 -1.88 1.63 21.57
C TYR A 362 -2.61 1.24 22.86
N LYS A 363 -1.97 0.49 23.78
CA LYS A 363 -2.54 0.21 25.10
C LYS A 363 -2.71 1.50 25.90
N GLU A 364 -1.69 2.35 25.94
CA GLU A 364 -1.72 3.66 26.59
C GLU A 364 -2.85 4.54 26.01
N THR A 365 -3.01 4.62 24.69
CA THR A 365 -4.11 5.36 24.03
C THR A 365 -5.49 4.86 24.45
N LEU A 366 -5.68 3.54 24.64
CA LEU A 366 -6.96 2.99 25.10
C LEU A 366 -7.25 3.27 26.59
N GLU A 367 -6.21 3.31 27.42
CA GLU A 367 -6.35 3.62 28.86
C GLU A 367 -6.60 5.09 29.12
N THR A 368 -6.08 5.97 28.26
CA THR A 368 -6.27 7.44 28.37
C THR A 368 -7.55 7.94 27.72
N GLY A 369 -8.23 7.13 26.89
CA GLY A 369 -9.50 7.48 26.27
C GLY A 369 -9.41 8.56 25.17
N ASP A 370 -8.19 8.84 24.68
CA ASP A 370 -7.91 9.82 23.61
C ASP A 370 -7.88 9.19 22.21
#